data_1d005f6bf7a775a32f757bd7b2a1e4a6
#
_entry.id   1d005f6bf7a775a32f757bd7b2a1e4a6
#
_cell.length_a   1.000
_cell.length_b   1.000
_cell.length_c   1.000
_cell.angle_alpha   90.00
_cell.angle_beta   90.00
_cell.angle_gamma   90.00
#
_symmetry.space_group_name_H-M   'P 1'
#
loop_
_entity.id
_entity.type
_entity.pdbx_description
1 polymer ?
#
loop_
_entity_poly.entity_id
_entity_poly.type
_entity_poly.pdbx_seq_one_letter_code
_entity_poly.pdbx_strand_id
1 'polypeptide(L)' 'QKHKHRSETWNLVSGTAHILTGAEPTHTKQLILTPSTPVDIPAGTWHQGVNDSDEPAHIVEIWKGSSELLSEDDITRWT' A
#
# COMPACT_ATOMS: atom_id res chain seq x y z
N GLN A 1 2.72 3.77 -7.70
CA GLN A 1 3.70 4.66 -7.08
C GLN A 1 4.97 3.92 -6.70
N LYS A 2 6.04 4.65 -6.56
CA LYS A 2 7.33 4.11 -6.19
C LYS A 2 8.08 5.18 -5.38
N HIS A 3 8.61 4.76 -4.23
CA HIS A 3 9.32 5.67 -3.33
C HIS A 3 10.76 5.17 -3.11
N LYS A 4 11.74 6.05 -3.23
CA LYS A 4 13.15 5.67 -3.10
C LYS A 4 13.58 5.48 -1.65
N HIS A 5 12.99 6.25 -0.72
CA HIS A 5 13.46 6.32 0.65
C HIS A 5 12.40 5.97 1.67
N ARG A 6 11.27 5.44 1.20
CA ARG A 6 10.13 5.16 2.07
C ARG A 6 9.64 3.74 1.82
N SER A 7 9.51 2.97 2.88
CA SER A 7 8.76 1.72 2.87
C SER A 7 7.39 1.98 3.48
N GLU A 8 6.44 1.09 3.21
CA GLU A 8 5.07 1.22 3.69
C GLU A 8 4.58 -0.11 4.21
N THR A 9 3.71 -0.05 5.22
CA THR A 9 2.94 -1.21 5.67
C THR A 9 1.47 -0.86 5.49
N TRP A 10 0.76 -1.68 4.75
CA TRP A 10 -0.66 -1.48 4.47
C TRP A 10 -1.50 -2.44 5.28
N ASN A 11 -2.47 -1.88 6.01
CA ASN A 11 -3.39 -2.65 6.84
C ASN A 11 -4.82 -2.41 6.36
N LEU A 12 -5.49 -3.48 5.92
CA LEU A 12 -6.90 -3.39 5.55
C LEU A 12 -7.75 -3.38 6.82
N VAL A 13 -8.57 -2.34 6.97
CA VAL A 13 -9.46 -2.20 8.11
C VAL A 13 -10.84 -2.76 7.78
N SER A 14 -11.35 -2.45 6.59
CA SER A 14 -12.66 -2.94 6.14
C SER A 14 -12.72 -2.95 4.63
N GLY A 15 -13.65 -3.73 4.09
CA GLY A 15 -13.80 -3.90 2.66
C GLY A 15 -12.88 -4.96 2.09
N THR A 16 -12.65 -4.90 0.78
CA THR A 16 -11.73 -5.80 0.09
C THR A 16 -10.85 -4.99 -0.84
N ALA A 17 -9.58 -5.36 -0.95
CA ALA A 17 -8.66 -4.69 -1.84
C ALA A 17 -7.45 -5.59 -2.11
N HIS A 18 -6.70 -5.26 -3.15
CA HIS A 18 -5.43 -5.90 -3.42
C HIS A 18 -4.40 -4.85 -3.84
N ILE A 19 -3.14 -5.24 -3.82
CA ILE A 19 -2.03 -4.39 -4.23
C ILE A 19 -1.33 -5.07 -5.40
N LEU A 20 -1.06 -4.28 -6.44
CA LEU A 20 -0.15 -4.68 -7.50
C LEU A 20 1.23 -4.16 -7.14
N THR A 21 2.23 -5.05 -7.10
CA THR A 21 3.59 -4.67 -6.74
C THR A 21 4.59 -5.24 -7.74
N GLY A 22 5.71 -4.57 -7.91
CA GLY A 22 6.77 -5.03 -8.78
C GLY A 22 7.91 -4.04 -8.89
N ALA A 23 8.92 -4.40 -9.67
CA ALA A 23 10.03 -3.51 -9.96
C ALA A 23 9.60 -2.38 -10.88
N GLU A 24 8.63 -2.65 -11.74
CA GLU A 24 8.08 -1.69 -12.70
C GLU A 24 6.60 -1.97 -12.94
N PRO A 25 5.85 -0.96 -13.44
CA PRO A 25 4.40 -1.12 -13.65
C PRO A 25 4.01 -2.24 -14.62
N THR A 26 4.90 -2.63 -15.51
CA THR A 26 4.64 -3.66 -16.52
C THR A 26 4.91 -5.08 -16.03
N HIS A 27 5.54 -5.21 -14.87
CA HIS A 27 5.90 -6.51 -14.28
C HIS A 27 5.49 -6.52 -12.82
N THR A 28 4.21 -6.82 -12.56
CA THR A 28 3.67 -6.77 -11.22
C THR A 28 3.08 -8.12 -10.84
N LYS A 29 2.98 -8.32 -9.53
CA LYS A 29 2.23 -9.43 -8.94
C LYS A 29 1.14 -8.86 -8.07
N GLN A 30 0.11 -9.66 -7.81
CA GLN A 30 -1.02 -9.26 -6.99
C GLN A 30 -0.86 -9.79 -5.57
N LEU A 31 -1.05 -8.92 -4.59
CA LEU A 31 -1.09 -9.30 -3.18
C LEU A 31 -2.48 -8.96 -2.64
N ILE A 32 -3.18 -9.97 -2.13
CA ILE A 32 -4.53 -9.77 -1.59
C ILE A 32 -4.40 -9.23 -0.16
N LEU A 33 -5.08 -8.11 0.12
CA LEU A 33 -5.15 -7.57 1.46
C LEU A 33 -6.26 -8.27 2.24
N THR A 34 -5.97 -8.60 3.49
CA THR A 34 -6.96 -9.11 4.43
C THR A 34 -6.76 -8.39 5.77
N PRO A 35 -7.81 -8.26 6.59
CA PRO A 35 -7.70 -7.55 7.87
C PRO A 35 -6.67 -8.14 8.82
N SER A 36 -6.36 -9.42 8.68
CA SER A 36 -5.43 -10.12 9.58
C SER A 36 -4.01 -10.19 9.05
N THR A 37 -3.76 -9.75 7.82
CA THR A 37 -2.45 -9.91 7.18
C THR A 37 -1.99 -8.59 6.57
N PRO A 38 -1.22 -7.78 7.33
CA PRO A 38 -0.62 -6.58 6.78
C PRO A 38 0.36 -6.90 5.65
N VAL A 39 0.50 -5.99 4.72
CA VAL A 39 1.41 -6.13 3.58
C VAL A 39 2.49 -5.07 3.69
N ASP A 40 3.76 -5.50 3.66
CA ASP A 40 4.90 -4.60 3.66
C ASP A 40 5.34 -4.34 2.22
N ILE A 41 5.55 -3.07 1.91
CA ILE A 41 6.03 -2.63 0.61
C ILE A 41 7.38 -1.96 0.81
N PRO A 42 8.49 -2.63 0.44
CA PRO A 42 9.81 -2.04 0.61
C PRO A 42 10.00 -0.79 -0.24
N ALA A 43 10.92 0.06 0.18
CA ALA A 43 11.33 1.20 -0.62
C ALA A 43 11.84 0.73 -1.98
N GLY A 44 11.58 1.50 -3.02
CA GLY A 44 12.00 1.14 -4.37
C GLY A 44 11.06 0.18 -5.09
N THR A 45 9.97 -0.24 -4.45
CA THR A 45 8.98 -1.13 -5.06
C THR A 45 7.83 -0.30 -5.63
N TRP A 46 7.51 -0.53 -6.89
CA TRP A 46 6.32 0.06 -7.48
C TRP A 46 5.08 -0.61 -6.90
N HIS A 47 4.05 0.18 -6.59
CA HIS A 47 2.83 -0.36 -6.02
C HIS A 47 1.60 0.45 -6.39
N GLN A 48 0.45 -0.22 -6.41
CA GLN A 48 -0.83 0.41 -6.67
C GLN A 48 -1.92 -0.36 -5.91
N GLY A 49 -2.71 0.36 -5.13
CA GLY A 49 -3.88 -0.21 -4.48
C GLY A 49 -5.05 -0.28 -5.45
N VAL A 50 -5.80 -1.38 -5.43
CA VAL A 50 -6.94 -1.59 -6.31
C VAL A 50 -8.11 -2.15 -5.50
N ASN A 51 -9.29 -1.57 -5.72
CA ASN A 51 -10.54 -2.07 -5.15
C ASN A 51 -11.51 -2.33 -6.31
N ASP A 52 -11.75 -3.60 -6.60
CA ASP A 52 -12.66 -4.03 -7.67
C ASP A 52 -14.09 -4.18 -7.21
N SER A 53 -14.36 -4.02 -5.92
CA SER A 53 -15.71 -4.19 -5.37
C SER A 53 -16.53 -2.91 -5.49
N ASP A 54 -17.84 -3.02 -5.26
CA ASP A 54 -18.74 -1.87 -5.24
C ASP A 54 -18.69 -1.12 -3.90
N GLU A 55 -18.00 -1.66 -2.90
CA GLU A 55 -17.91 -1.08 -1.59
C GLU A 55 -16.55 -0.42 -1.38
N PRO A 56 -16.47 0.67 -0.63
CA PRO A 56 -15.18 1.27 -0.31
C PRO A 56 -14.34 0.35 0.57
N ALA A 57 -13.03 0.42 0.38
CA ALA A 57 -12.08 -0.27 1.24
C ALA A 57 -11.32 0.79 2.06
N HIS A 58 -11.16 0.51 3.35
CA HIS A 58 -10.44 1.38 4.27
C HIS A 58 -9.09 0.77 4.57
N ILE A 59 -8.04 1.49 4.24
CA ILE A 59 -6.67 1.02 4.41
C ILE A 59 -5.89 2.06 5.22
N VAL A 60 -5.17 1.60 6.23
CA VAL A 60 -4.22 2.43 6.97
C VAL A 60 -2.83 2.13 6.45
N GLU A 61 -2.14 3.15 5.98
CA GLU A 61 -0.76 3.06 5.51
C GLU A 61 0.15 3.63 6.59
N ILE A 62 1.18 2.86 6.96
CA ILE A 62 2.22 3.31 7.88
C ILE A 62 3.49 3.48 7.07
N TRP A 63 4.00 4.69 7.02
CA TRP A 63 5.20 5.02 6.27
C TRP A 63 6.42 4.99 7.18
N LYS A 64 7.51 4.40 6.70
CA LYS A 64 8.77 4.31 7.43
C LYS A 64 9.90 4.86 6.57
N GLY A 65 10.73 5.68 7.17
CA GLY A 65 11.87 6.28 6.49
C GLY A 65 12.43 7.42 7.30
N SER A 66 13.26 8.26 6.66
CA SER A 66 13.76 9.48 7.29
C SER A 66 12.59 10.44 7.53
N SER A 67 12.52 11.03 8.71
CA SER A 67 11.45 11.97 9.05
C SER A 67 11.41 13.18 8.11
N GLU A 68 12.52 13.52 7.52
CA GLU A 68 12.60 14.62 6.55
C GLU A 68 11.92 14.29 5.23
N LEU A 69 11.76 13.01 4.94
CA LEU A 69 11.19 12.52 3.68
C LEU A 69 9.74 12.08 3.83
N LEU A 70 9.21 12.08 5.03
CA LEU A 70 7.83 11.69 5.30
C LEU A 70 7.00 12.95 5.50
N SER A 71 6.09 13.21 4.59
CA SER A 71 5.15 14.34 4.73
C SER A 71 4.00 14.00 5.66
N GLU A 72 3.69 12.69 5.81
CA GLU A 72 2.63 12.19 6.67
C GLU A 72 3.07 10.85 7.23
N ASP A 73 2.78 10.62 8.51
CA ASP A 73 3.17 9.40 9.18
C ASP A 73 2.12 8.31 9.03
N ASP A 74 0.88 8.71 8.85
CA ASP A 74 -0.25 7.81 8.94
C ASP A 74 -1.37 8.33 8.04
N ILE A 75 -1.77 7.53 7.05
CA ILE A 75 -2.79 7.92 6.09
C ILE A 75 -3.86 6.85 6.03
N THR A 76 -5.12 7.29 6.02
CA THR A 76 -6.25 6.42 5.69
C THR A 76 -6.71 6.75 4.28
N ARG A 77 -6.80 5.74 3.43
CA ARG A 77 -7.20 5.90 2.04
C ARG A 77 -8.42 5.07 1.70
N TRP A 78 -9.15 5.57 0.73
CA TRP A 78 -10.26 4.87 0.08
C TRP A 78 -9.76 4.34 -1.25
N THR A 79 -9.90 3.04 -1.46
CA THR A 79 -9.47 2.43 -2.72
C THR A 79 -10.59 1.63 -3.35
#